data_45f67dde5a6cfc581a6e468ec66421dd
#
_entry.id   45f67dde5a6cfc581a6e468ec66421dd
#
_cell.length_a   1.000
_cell.length_b   1.000
_cell.length_c   1.000
_cell.angle_alpha   90.00
_cell.angle_beta   90.00
_cell.angle_gamma   90.00
#
_symmetry.space_group_name_H-M   'P 1'
#
loop_
_entity.id
_entity.type
_entity.pdbx_description
1 polymer ?
#
loop_
_entity_poly.entity_id
_entity_poly.type
_entity_poly.pdbx_seq_one_letter_code
_entity_poly.pdbx_strand_id
1 'polypeptide(L)'
;MRESKIHGHGLATADIAKDEVVAVKGGHIISREQTARENHAPVRPGGNPDRRQLPHRTGNAKGTRVVDSNHSCDANLGMRGQITFVAVRNIDAGEELTHDWAMTDNDDYSVECKCGAPNCRKILTRKDWQRPDLQARYAGYFSAYLADKIARRRYA
;
A
#
# COMPACT_ATOMS: atom_id res chain seq x y z
N MET A 1 5.67 -1.26 -16.52
CA MET A 1 4.95 -0.23 -15.76
C MET A 1 5.38 1.14 -16.25
N ARG A 2 4.44 1.99 -16.66
CA ARG A 2 4.69 3.40 -17.02
C ARG A 2 4.33 4.29 -15.84
N GLU A 3 5.00 5.43 -15.69
CA GLU A 3 4.61 6.41 -14.69
C GLU A 3 3.33 7.14 -15.10
N SER A 4 2.40 7.32 -14.16
CA SER A 4 1.25 8.21 -14.35
C SER A 4 1.74 9.66 -14.51
N LYS A 5 1.27 10.37 -15.53
CA LYS A 5 1.58 11.79 -15.73
C LYS A 5 0.98 12.70 -14.66
N ILE A 6 -0.02 12.20 -13.93
CA ILE A 6 -0.74 13.02 -12.95
C ILE A 6 -0.10 12.92 -11.55
N HIS A 7 0.43 11.73 -11.18
CA HIS A 7 0.89 11.47 -9.81
C HIS A 7 2.25 10.77 -9.72
N GLY A 8 2.93 10.49 -10.83
CA GLY A 8 4.22 9.77 -10.84
C GLY A 8 4.12 8.29 -10.44
N HIS A 9 2.91 7.70 -10.48
CA HIS A 9 2.63 6.34 -10.04
C HIS A 9 2.40 5.39 -11.21
N GLY A 10 2.42 4.08 -10.92
CA GLY A 10 2.42 3.07 -11.97
C GLY A 10 1.08 2.89 -12.67
N LEU A 11 1.11 2.87 -13.99
CA LEU A 11 0.01 2.40 -14.83
C LEU A 11 0.30 0.98 -15.31
N ALA A 12 -0.73 0.15 -15.47
CA ALA A 12 -0.62 -1.13 -16.15
C ALA A 12 -0.22 -0.88 -17.63
N THR A 13 0.80 -1.57 -18.11
CA THR A 13 1.26 -1.46 -19.51
C THR A 13 0.66 -2.54 -20.43
N ALA A 14 0.03 -3.55 -19.83
CA ALA A 14 -0.69 -4.64 -20.46
C ALA A 14 -1.80 -5.08 -19.50
N ASP A 15 -2.74 -5.86 -20.01
CA ASP A 15 -3.77 -6.49 -19.19
C ASP A 15 -3.12 -7.40 -18.16
N ILE A 16 -3.66 -7.39 -16.93
CA ILE A 16 -3.18 -8.18 -15.80
C ILE A 16 -4.34 -9.02 -15.30
N ALA A 17 -4.16 -10.33 -15.23
CA ALA A 17 -5.19 -11.22 -14.73
C ALA A 17 -5.31 -11.13 -13.21
N LYS A 18 -6.51 -11.40 -12.69
CA LYS A 18 -6.71 -11.55 -11.24
C LYS A 18 -5.70 -12.57 -10.67
N ASP A 19 -5.18 -12.27 -9.47
CA ASP A 19 -4.17 -13.05 -8.75
C ASP A 19 -2.77 -13.10 -9.39
N GLU A 20 -2.56 -12.43 -10.51
CA GLU A 20 -1.25 -12.28 -11.11
C GLU A 20 -0.33 -11.43 -10.23
N VAL A 21 0.95 -11.78 -10.17
CA VAL A 21 1.96 -11.02 -9.43
C VAL A 21 2.31 -9.76 -10.22
N VAL A 22 2.03 -8.62 -9.64
CA VAL A 22 2.30 -7.30 -10.23
C VAL A 22 3.66 -6.77 -9.83
N ALA A 23 4.01 -6.93 -8.57
CA ALA A 23 5.29 -6.46 -8.05
C ALA A 23 5.67 -7.15 -6.75
N VAL A 24 6.97 -7.16 -6.46
CA VAL A 24 7.51 -7.59 -5.18
C VAL A 24 8.26 -6.40 -4.57
N LYS A 25 7.92 -6.05 -3.32
CA LYS A 25 8.66 -5.03 -2.57
C LYS A 25 10.07 -5.53 -2.30
N GLY A 26 11.05 -4.84 -2.84
CA GLY A 26 12.46 -5.05 -2.53
C GLY A 26 12.90 -4.14 -1.39
N GLY A 27 14.09 -4.38 -0.81
CA GLY A 27 14.69 -3.54 0.20
C GLY A 27 15.21 -4.33 1.40
N HIS A 28 15.60 -3.59 2.45
CA HIS A 28 16.08 -4.18 3.70
C HIS A 28 14.95 -4.26 4.72
N ILE A 29 14.92 -5.36 5.46
CA ILE A 29 14.06 -5.48 6.65
C ILE A 29 14.79 -4.77 7.79
N ILE A 30 14.19 -3.71 8.32
CA ILE A 30 14.75 -2.93 9.42
C ILE A 30 13.83 -2.97 10.64
N SER A 31 14.39 -2.85 11.83
CA SER A 31 13.60 -2.81 13.06
C SER A 31 12.94 -1.44 13.27
N ARG A 32 11.95 -1.38 14.18
CA ARG A 32 11.32 -0.11 14.57
C ARG A 32 12.34 0.88 15.14
N GLU A 33 13.34 0.39 15.89
CA GLU A 33 14.41 1.22 16.47
C GLU A 33 15.31 1.78 15.37
N GLN A 34 15.64 0.99 14.35
CA GLN A 34 16.38 1.45 13.18
C GLN A 34 15.59 2.50 12.41
N THR A 35 14.30 2.27 12.18
CA THR A 35 13.41 3.25 11.54
C THR A 35 13.36 4.57 12.33
N ALA A 36 13.24 4.51 13.66
CA ALA A 36 13.21 5.71 14.51
C ALA A 36 14.51 6.51 14.42
N ARG A 37 15.66 5.84 14.38
CA ARG A 37 16.97 6.48 14.22
C ARG A 37 17.12 7.17 12.86
N GLU A 38 16.66 6.54 11.79
CA GLU A 38 16.73 7.08 10.44
C GLU A 38 15.77 8.27 10.23
N ASN A 39 14.59 8.25 10.84
CA ASN A 39 13.64 9.36 10.77
C ASN A 39 14.10 10.62 11.51
N HIS A 40 15.09 10.51 12.41
CA HIS A 40 15.74 11.67 13.06
C HIS A 40 16.93 12.21 12.25
N ALA A 41 17.29 11.58 11.15
CA ALA A 41 18.27 12.13 10.24
C ALA A 41 17.70 13.38 9.54
N PRO A 42 18.48 14.49 9.39
CA PRO A 42 17.98 15.73 8.80
C PRO A 42 17.42 15.47 7.39
N VAL A 43 16.19 15.90 7.17
CA VAL A 43 15.53 15.85 5.86
C VAL A 43 16.35 16.66 4.88
N ARG A 44 16.77 16.07 3.76
CA ARG A 44 17.47 16.80 2.70
C ARG A 44 16.58 17.95 2.20
N PRO A 45 17.13 19.15 1.97
CA PRO A 45 16.37 20.27 1.41
C PRO A 45 15.73 19.84 0.07
N GLY A 46 14.40 20.01 -0.05
CA GLY A 46 13.62 19.64 -1.24
C GLY A 46 12.63 18.48 -1.06
N GLY A 47 12.58 17.83 0.10
CA GLY A 47 11.54 16.85 0.41
C GLY A 47 10.23 17.53 0.82
N ASN A 48 9.10 17.07 0.27
CA ASN A 48 7.77 17.55 0.66
C ASN A 48 7.53 17.23 2.15
N PRO A 49 7.31 18.22 3.04
CA PRO A 49 7.13 18.01 4.47
C PRO A 49 5.86 17.23 4.84
N ASP A 50 4.93 17.06 3.91
CA ASP A 50 3.63 16.42 4.13
C ASP A 50 3.63 14.90 3.87
N ARG A 51 4.74 14.32 3.43
CA ARG A 51 4.94 12.88 3.39
C ARG A 51 5.41 12.39 4.75
N ARG A 52 4.50 12.10 5.65
CA ARG A 52 4.78 11.17 6.77
C ARG A 52 5.06 9.81 6.15
N GLN A 53 6.33 9.56 5.90
CA GLN A 53 6.79 8.29 5.36
C GLN A 53 6.51 7.21 6.39
N LEU A 54 5.60 6.31 6.04
CA LEU A 54 5.50 5.01 6.65
C LEU A 54 6.89 4.35 6.68
N PRO A 55 7.24 3.56 7.71
CA PRO A 55 8.58 3.01 7.92
C PRO A 55 8.94 1.88 6.93
N HIS A 56 8.62 2.06 5.66
CA HIS A 56 9.07 1.23 4.56
C HIS A 56 10.03 2.04 3.69
N ARG A 57 11.14 2.46 4.28
CA ARG A 57 12.22 2.99 3.47
C ARG A 57 12.90 1.81 2.77
N THR A 58 12.47 1.56 1.55
CA THR A 58 13.26 0.81 0.61
C THR A 58 14.51 1.62 0.35
N GLY A 59 15.62 1.22 0.98
CA GLY A 59 16.90 1.86 0.79
C GLY A 59 17.31 1.80 -0.68
N ASN A 60 17.51 2.95 -1.31
CA ASN A 60 18.03 3.08 -2.66
C ASN A 60 19.48 2.62 -2.73
N ALA A 61 19.70 1.37 -3.06
CA ALA A 61 20.77 1.05 -4.00
C ALA A 61 20.23 1.48 -5.38
N LYS A 62 21.02 2.25 -6.14
CA LYS A 62 20.67 2.73 -7.48
C LYS A 62 19.94 1.64 -8.28
N GLY A 63 18.67 1.88 -8.61
CA GLY A 63 17.95 1.08 -9.60
C GLY A 63 16.71 0.32 -9.17
N THR A 64 16.34 0.24 -7.88
CA THR A 64 15.14 -0.48 -7.46
C THR A 64 14.00 0.53 -7.22
N ARG A 65 13.12 0.68 -8.20
CA ARG A 65 11.86 1.42 -7.99
C ARG A 65 10.98 0.59 -7.07
N VAL A 66 10.73 1.10 -5.89
CA VAL A 66 9.61 0.65 -5.04
C VAL A 66 8.34 0.94 -5.80
N VAL A 67 7.39 0.03 -5.74
CA VAL A 67 6.05 0.28 -6.27
C VAL A 67 5.40 1.32 -5.35
N ASP A 68 5.58 2.59 -5.67
CA ASP A 68 4.80 3.69 -5.12
C ASP A 68 3.43 3.63 -5.80
N SER A 69 2.52 2.81 -5.26
CA SER A 69 1.13 2.81 -5.70
C SER A 69 0.32 3.78 -4.86
N ASN A 70 -0.55 4.56 -5.50
CA ASN A 70 -1.49 5.43 -4.81
C ASN A 70 -2.48 4.62 -3.98
N HIS A 71 -3.09 5.30 -2.99
CA HIS A 71 -4.25 4.75 -2.30
C HIS A 71 -5.51 4.90 -3.15
N SER A 72 -6.34 3.84 -3.16
CA SER A 72 -7.74 3.92 -3.57
C SER A 72 -8.61 3.11 -2.61
N CYS A 73 -9.81 3.63 -2.31
CA CYS A 73 -10.83 2.88 -1.59
C CYS A 73 -11.48 1.80 -2.46
N ASP A 74 -11.22 1.81 -3.78
CA ASP A 74 -11.57 0.79 -4.75
C ASP A 74 -10.31 0.27 -5.44
N ALA A 75 -9.43 -0.30 -4.64
CA ALA A 75 -8.11 -0.74 -5.06
C ALA A 75 -8.16 -1.95 -6.01
N ASN A 76 -7.20 -1.99 -6.94
CA ASN A 76 -7.00 -3.12 -7.85
C ASN A 76 -5.78 -3.98 -7.49
N LEU A 77 -4.96 -3.56 -6.51
CA LEU A 77 -3.87 -4.34 -5.95
C LEU A 77 -4.16 -4.77 -4.52
N GLY A 78 -3.75 -5.99 -4.18
CA GLY A 78 -3.74 -6.53 -2.83
C GLY A 78 -2.39 -7.15 -2.48
N MET A 79 -2.30 -7.75 -1.29
CA MET A 79 -1.07 -8.37 -0.82
C MET A 79 -1.17 -9.90 -0.87
N ARG A 80 -0.07 -10.54 -1.25
CA ARG A 80 0.18 -11.97 -1.02
C ARG A 80 1.41 -12.08 -0.12
N GLY A 81 1.22 -12.60 1.09
CA GLY A 81 2.28 -12.55 2.10
C GLY A 81 2.53 -11.11 2.58
N GLN A 82 3.80 -10.73 2.77
CA GLN A 82 4.15 -9.44 3.36
C GLN A 82 4.68 -8.42 2.33
N ILE A 83 5.18 -8.87 1.19
CA ILE A 83 5.94 -8.03 0.25
C ILE A 83 5.46 -8.13 -1.20
N THR A 84 4.55 -9.06 -1.53
CA THR A 84 4.13 -9.29 -2.92
C THR A 84 2.79 -8.61 -3.19
N PHE A 85 2.74 -7.73 -4.19
CA PHE A 85 1.50 -7.20 -4.73
C PHE A 85 0.95 -8.12 -5.82
N VAL A 86 -0.35 -8.39 -5.73
CA VAL A 86 -1.11 -9.15 -6.73
C VAL A 86 -2.34 -8.38 -7.15
N ALA A 87 -2.85 -8.64 -8.35
CA ALA A 87 -4.10 -8.07 -8.80
C ALA A 87 -5.29 -8.68 -8.04
N VAL A 88 -6.20 -7.87 -7.50
CA VAL A 88 -7.41 -8.36 -6.80
C VAL A 88 -8.57 -8.64 -7.78
N ARG A 89 -8.46 -8.13 -8.98
CA ARG A 89 -9.36 -8.32 -10.13
C ARG A 89 -8.56 -8.26 -11.43
N ASN A 90 -9.20 -8.53 -12.55
CA ASN A 90 -8.59 -8.19 -13.84
C ASN A 90 -8.38 -6.68 -13.93
N ILE A 91 -7.26 -6.27 -14.49
CA ILE A 91 -6.83 -4.87 -14.64
C ILE A 91 -6.50 -4.66 -16.11
N ASP A 92 -7.13 -3.69 -16.75
CA ASP A 92 -6.90 -3.40 -18.15
C ASP A 92 -5.63 -2.56 -18.33
N ALA A 93 -5.02 -2.66 -19.49
CA ALA A 93 -3.89 -1.82 -19.89
C ALA A 93 -4.28 -0.34 -19.79
N GLY A 94 -3.45 0.46 -19.13
CA GLY A 94 -3.69 1.88 -18.89
C GLY A 94 -4.38 2.21 -17.57
N GLU A 95 -4.93 1.25 -16.83
CA GLU A 95 -5.45 1.51 -15.49
C GLU A 95 -4.31 1.90 -14.52
N GLU A 96 -4.63 2.79 -13.58
CA GLU A 96 -3.74 3.11 -12.49
C GLU A 96 -3.69 1.94 -11.48
N LEU A 97 -2.49 1.55 -11.08
CA LEU A 97 -2.27 0.52 -10.07
C LEU A 97 -2.37 1.15 -8.68
N THR A 98 -3.39 0.77 -7.93
CA THR A 98 -3.70 1.34 -6.60
C THR A 98 -3.89 0.26 -5.56
N HIS A 99 -3.50 0.54 -4.30
CA HIS A 99 -3.81 -0.37 -3.19
C HIS A 99 -4.56 0.35 -2.06
N ASP A 100 -5.34 -0.38 -1.29
CA ASP A 100 -5.98 0.17 -0.10
C ASP A 100 -5.05 0.00 1.12
N TRP A 101 -4.72 1.10 1.80
CA TRP A 101 -3.87 1.09 2.98
C TRP A 101 -4.42 0.21 4.11
N ALA A 102 -5.73 0.00 4.16
CA ALA A 102 -6.34 -0.94 5.08
C ALA A 102 -5.75 -2.37 4.98
N MET A 103 -5.20 -2.77 3.82
CA MET A 103 -4.61 -4.09 3.63
C MET A 103 -3.16 -4.20 4.13
N THR A 104 -2.48 -3.07 4.36
CA THR A 104 -1.04 -3.06 4.65
C THR A 104 -0.67 -2.35 5.93
N ASP A 105 -1.53 -1.44 6.41
CA ASP A 105 -1.13 -0.46 7.41
C ASP A 105 -2.05 -0.43 8.63
N ASN A 106 -1.45 -0.26 9.80
CA ASN A 106 -2.13 -0.07 11.07
C ASN A 106 -1.40 0.92 12.00
N ASP A 107 -0.49 1.70 11.47
CA ASP A 107 0.18 2.78 12.19
C ASP A 107 -0.82 3.89 12.55
N ASP A 108 -0.47 4.75 13.50
CA ASP A 108 -1.38 5.77 14.01
C ASP A 108 -1.49 6.93 13.01
N TYR A 109 -2.57 6.92 12.22
CA TYR A 109 -2.88 7.99 11.28
C TYR A 109 -4.38 8.24 11.17
N SER A 110 -4.72 9.46 10.79
CA SER A 110 -6.03 9.86 10.32
C SER A 110 -5.83 10.85 9.18
N VAL A 111 -6.23 10.49 7.96
CA VAL A 111 -5.92 11.24 6.74
C VAL A 111 -7.16 11.41 5.89
N GLU A 112 -7.39 12.61 5.36
CA GLU A 112 -8.43 12.86 4.38
C GLU A 112 -8.13 12.08 3.08
N CYS A 113 -9.12 11.33 2.60
CA CYS A 113 -9.02 10.59 1.35
C CYS A 113 -9.72 11.32 0.20
N LYS A 114 -8.97 11.55 -0.87
CA LYS A 114 -9.42 12.19 -2.12
C LYS A 114 -9.30 11.27 -3.34
N CYS A 115 -9.38 9.94 -3.14
CA CYS A 115 -9.17 8.96 -4.22
C CYS A 115 -10.23 9.01 -5.33
N GLY A 116 -11.36 9.68 -5.13
CA GLY A 116 -12.42 9.81 -6.14
C GLY A 116 -13.30 8.56 -6.33
N ALA A 117 -12.97 7.43 -5.71
CA ALA A 117 -13.78 6.22 -5.84
C ALA A 117 -15.23 6.43 -5.31
N PRO A 118 -16.25 5.80 -5.92
CA PRO A 118 -17.64 5.92 -5.47
C PRO A 118 -17.85 5.51 -4.01
N ASN A 119 -17.05 4.55 -3.53
CA ASN A 119 -17.03 4.03 -2.17
C ASN A 119 -15.96 4.69 -1.29
N CYS A 120 -15.49 5.88 -1.66
CA CYS A 120 -14.47 6.61 -0.92
C CYS A 120 -14.88 6.85 0.54
N ARG A 121 -14.03 6.40 1.48
CA ARG A 121 -14.26 6.51 2.93
C ARG A 121 -14.13 7.94 3.47
N LYS A 122 -13.60 8.87 2.70
CA LYS A 122 -13.32 10.27 3.04
C LYS A 122 -12.23 10.44 4.11
N ILE A 123 -12.23 9.62 5.13
CA ILE A 123 -11.19 9.57 6.17
C ILE A 123 -10.61 8.16 6.22
N LEU A 124 -9.30 8.05 6.11
CA LEU A 124 -8.56 6.81 6.30
C LEU A 124 -7.97 6.79 7.70
N THR A 125 -8.07 5.65 8.36
CA THR A 125 -7.59 5.50 9.73
C THR A 125 -6.81 4.20 9.93
N ARG A 126 -5.99 4.16 10.98
CA ARG A 126 -5.30 2.94 11.43
C ARG A 126 -6.21 1.76 11.76
N LYS A 127 -7.53 2.00 11.89
CA LYS A 127 -8.52 0.98 12.26
C LYS A 127 -9.25 0.40 11.05
N ASP A 128 -9.00 0.90 9.85
CA ASP A 128 -9.73 0.50 8.64
C ASP A 128 -9.62 -1.00 8.36
N TRP A 129 -8.47 -1.63 8.64
CA TRP A 129 -8.30 -3.08 8.53
C TRP A 129 -9.25 -3.91 9.39
N GLN A 130 -9.89 -3.29 10.42
CA GLN A 130 -10.84 -3.95 11.33
C GLN A 130 -12.27 -3.92 10.80
N ARG A 131 -12.54 -3.17 9.74
CA ARG A 131 -13.87 -3.02 9.18
C ARG A 131 -14.32 -4.30 8.48
N PRO A 132 -15.53 -4.84 8.83
CA PRO A 132 -16.02 -6.09 8.24
C PRO A 132 -16.21 -6.00 6.72
N ASP A 133 -16.67 -4.84 6.20
CA ASP A 133 -16.87 -4.60 4.78
C ASP A 133 -15.55 -4.69 3.98
N LEU A 134 -14.46 -4.14 4.53
CA LEU A 134 -13.13 -4.23 3.91
C LEU A 134 -12.53 -5.63 4.03
N GLN A 135 -12.74 -6.30 5.18
CA GLN A 135 -12.30 -7.68 5.35
C GLN A 135 -13.01 -8.64 4.39
N ALA A 136 -14.30 -8.41 4.11
CA ALA A 136 -15.04 -9.20 3.12
C ALA A 136 -14.55 -8.88 1.70
N ARG A 137 -14.41 -7.60 1.34
CA ARG A 137 -14.00 -7.16 0.01
C ARG A 137 -12.62 -7.68 -0.37
N TYR A 138 -11.66 -7.59 0.54
CA TYR A 138 -10.25 -7.91 0.32
C TYR A 138 -9.84 -9.23 1.01
N ALA A 139 -10.79 -10.16 1.15
CA ALA A 139 -10.49 -11.48 1.73
C ALA A 139 -9.36 -12.17 0.97
N GLY A 140 -8.30 -12.58 1.69
CA GLY A 140 -7.11 -13.20 1.09
C GLY A 140 -6.05 -12.21 0.56
N TYR A 141 -6.31 -10.90 0.61
CA TYR A 141 -5.41 -9.86 0.08
C TYR A 141 -4.83 -8.93 1.14
N PHE A 142 -5.04 -9.19 2.41
CA PHE A 142 -4.35 -8.49 3.50
C PHE A 142 -2.90 -8.96 3.62
N SER A 143 -2.00 -8.06 4.05
CA SER A 143 -0.64 -8.47 4.40
C SER A 143 -0.67 -9.58 5.45
N ALA A 144 0.31 -10.49 5.43
CA ALA A 144 0.35 -11.63 6.35
C ALA A 144 0.18 -11.20 7.82
N TYR A 145 0.82 -10.10 8.20
CA TYR A 145 0.70 -9.53 9.55
C TYR A 145 -0.74 -9.14 9.91
N LEU A 146 -1.46 -8.43 9.02
CA LEU A 146 -2.83 -8.03 9.28
C LEU A 146 -3.80 -9.20 9.16
N ALA A 147 -3.57 -10.13 8.24
CA ALA A 147 -4.36 -11.36 8.12
C ALA A 147 -4.33 -12.18 9.42
N ASP A 148 -3.14 -12.34 10.04
CA ASP A 148 -2.99 -12.99 11.35
C ASP A 148 -3.73 -12.24 12.46
N LYS A 149 -3.64 -10.90 12.51
CA LYS A 149 -4.39 -10.09 13.47
C LYS A 149 -5.91 -10.23 13.31
N ILE A 150 -6.41 -10.26 12.07
CA ILE A 150 -7.84 -10.45 11.78
C ILE A 150 -8.29 -11.83 12.27
N ALA A 151 -7.50 -12.88 11.96
CA ALA A 151 -7.81 -14.24 12.39
C ALA A 151 -7.90 -14.32 13.91
N ARG A 152 -6.90 -13.82 14.65
CA ARG A 152 -6.89 -13.86 16.13
C ARG A 152 -8.09 -13.15 16.75
N ARG A 153 -8.58 -12.06 16.16
CA ARG A 153 -9.75 -11.33 16.68
C ARG A 153 -11.07 -12.05 16.48
N ARG A 154 -11.16 -12.97 15.52
CA ARG A 154 -12.38 -13.79 15.33
C ARG A 154 -12.55 -14.88 16.37
N TYR A 155 -11.49 -15.22 17.08
CA TYR A 155 -11.46 -16.29 18.08
C TYR A 155 -11.27 -15.77 19.52
N ALA A 156 -11.21 -14.46 19.73
CA ALA A 156 -11.16 -13.79 21.02
C ALA A 156 -12.53 -13.23 21.42
#